data_a2d6b8f857f6581bf6ec52662e5f5d79
#
_entry.id   a2d6b8f857f6581bf6ec52662e5f5d79
#
_cell.length_a   1.000
_cell.length_b   1.000
_cell.length_c   1.000
_cell.angle_alpha   90.00
_cell.angle_beta   90.00
_cell.angle_gamma   90.00
#
_symmetry.space_group_name_H-M   'P 1'
#
loop_
_entity.id
_entity.type
_entity.pdbx_description
1 polymer ?
#
loop_
_entity_poly.entity_id
_entity_poly.type
_entity_poly.pdbx_seq_one_letter_code
_entity_poly.pdbx_strand_id
1 'polypeptide(L)'
;MPDYTYLSDVAGYPRRIVCLTEETTETIYLLGEQDRIVGISGYTARPPEARLKPKVSAFTTAKFEKIMAVDPDLVLTFSDLQADIARELIVRGVPVIAFNQRSVPEILEMMVTLARVLGCEAKGREIVGRLTADIQRIACSANFFPYRPRVFFEEWKQPLISGIRWAEELIEAAGGEPVFPELRGGRLAKDRTVEPALVRERNPDVVIASWCGMKVNKESIRNRPGWDRITAVQKGHIYEIKSTYILQPGPAALTEGVRQLHAILARVCGVPVQPEIQPSEACDPDLHKSSPGRQMSTEELKI
;
A
#
# COMPACT_ATOMS: atom_id res chain seq x y z
N MET A 1 43.71 29.79 6.51
CA MET A 1 42.28 29.75 6.26
C MET A 1 41.90 28.30 6.02
N PRO A 2 40.73 27.82 6.51
CA PRO A 2 40.28 26.48 6.14
C PRO A 2 40.13 26.38 4.62
N ASP A 3 40.55 25.24 4.06
CA ASP A 3 40.38 24.96 2.65
C ASP A 3 38.96 24.39 2.44
N TYR A 4 38.14 25.07 1.66
CA TYR A 4 36.76 24.67 1.32
C TYR A 4 36.63 24.20 -0.12
N THR A 5 37.73 23.92 -0.84
CA THR A 5 37.70 23.47 -2.25
C THR A 5 36.93 22.14 -2.40
N TYR A 6 36.85 21.29 -1.35
CA TYR A 6 36.09 20.06 -1.33
C TYR A 6 34.58 20.28 -1.44
N LEU A 7 34.07 21.49 -1.18
CA LEU A 7 32.64 21.78 -1.29
C LEU A 7 32.13 21.77 -2.75
N SER A 8 33.02 21.95 -3.72
CA SER A 8 32.68 21.84 -5.15
C SER A 8 32.24 20.42 -5.56
N ASP A 9 32.66 19.40 -4.81
CA ASP A 9 32.41 17.99 -5.11
C ASP A 9 31.25 17.40 -4.33
N VAL A 10 30.51 18.24 -3.55
CA VAL A 10 29.34 17.79 -2.82
C VAL A 10 28.22 17.48 -3.82
N ALA A 11 27.89 16.21 -3.95
CA ALA A 11 26.88 15.73 -4.90
C ALA A 11 25.44 16.23 -4.60
N GLY A 12 25.18 16.73 -3.39
CA GLY A 12 23.90 17.33 -2.99
C GLY A 12 22.72 16.36 -2.83
N TYR A 13 22.86 15.09 -3.24
CA TYR A 13 21.79 14.09 -3.21
C TYR A 13 22.22 12.84 -2.43
N PRO A 14 21.27 12.18 -1.72
CA PRO A 14 21.54 10.93 -1.01
C PRO A 14 22.04 9.83 -1.96
N ARG A 15 23.03 9.07 -1.52
CA ARG A 15 23.65 7.97 -2.28
C ARG A 15 23.48 6.61 -1.61
N ARG A 16 23.23 6.58 -0.30
CA ARG A 16 23.15 5.37 0.53
C ARG A 16 21.85 5.38 1.33
N ILE A 17 20.77 4.95 0.69
CA ILE A 17 19.42 5.09 1.20
C ILE A 17 18.98 3.78 1.85
N VAL A 18 18.42 3.88 3.05
CA VAL A 18 17.66 2.80 3.68
C VAL A 18 16.18 3.10 3.62
N CYS A 19 15.40 2.17 3.07
CA CYS A 19 13.93 2.25 3.00
C CYS A 19 13.33 1.32 4.06
N LEU A 20 12.68 1.88 5.08
CA LEU A 20 12.06 1.08 6.13
C LEU A 20 10.64 0.63 5.78
N THR A 21 10.16 1.00 4.57
CA THR A 21 8.85 0.61 4.03
C THR A 21 8.92 0.28 2.54
N GLU A 22 7.89 -0.41 2.05
CA GLU A 22 7.86 -0.91 0.67
C GLU A 22 7.61 0.19 -0.35
N GLU A 23 6.73 1.15 -0.06
CA GLU A 23 6.31 2.20 -1.00
C GLU A 23 7.46 3.11 -1.43
N THR A 24 8.38 3.43 -0.50
CA THR A 24 9.57 4.20 -0.84
C THR A 24 10.57 3.38 -1.66
N THR A 25 10.72 2.09 -1.34
CA THR A 25 11.52 1.16 -2.14
C THR A 25 11.01 1.09 -3.57
N GLU A 26 9.72 0.80 -3.75
CA GLU A 26 9.12 0.66 -5.09
C GLU A 26 9.20 1.96 -5.88
N THR A 27 8.98 3.11 -5.23
CA THR A 27 9.13 4.43 -5.87
C THR A 27 10.55 4.66 -6.38
N ILE A 28 11.59 4.35 -5.58
CA ILE A 28 12.99 4.50 -6.01
C ILE A 28 13.32 3.59 -7.20
N TYR A 29 12.79 2.36 -7.22
CA TYR A 29 12.94 1.48 -8.39
C TYR A 29 12.28 2.04 -9.65
N LEU A 30 11.07 2.61 -9.55
CA LEU A 30 10.40 3.27 -10.67
C LEU A 30 11.18 4.47 -11.19
N LEU A 31 11.86 5.19 -10.30
CA LEU A 31 12.75 6.29 -10.64
C LEU A 31 14.06 5.83 -11.31
N GLY A 32 14.39 4.52 -11.25
CA GLY A 32 15.65 3.98 -11.77
C GLY A 32 16.85 4.26 -10.88
N GLU A 33 16.61 4.59 -9.61
CA GLU A 33 17.64 4.98 -8.62
C GLU A 33 17.91 3.85 -7.61
N GLN A 34 17.55 2.61 -7.93
CA GLN A 34 17.65 1.44 -7.05
C GLN A 34 19.06 1.14 -6.55
N ASP A 35 20.10 1.59 -7.26
CA ASP A 35 21.49 1.37 -6.85
C ASP A 35 21.86 2.14 -5.59
N ARG A 36 21.12 3.20 -5.30
CA ARG A 36 21.26 3.97 -4.05
C ARG A 36 20.70 3.26 -2.83
N ILE A 37 19.84 2.23 -3.00
CA ILE A 37 19.26 1.50 -1.89
C ILE A 37 20.28 0.53 -1.32
N VAL A 38 20.70 0.75 -0.06
CA VAL A 38 21.65 -0.09 0.69
C VAL A 38 20.97 -0.97 1.74
N GLY A 39 19.69 -0.71 2.07
CA GLY A 39 18.92 -1.51 3.03
C GLY A 39 17.42 -1.32 2.86
N ILE A 40 16.66 -2.37 3.17
CA ILE A 40 15.20 -2.40 3.00
C ILE A 40 14.50 -3.02 4.22
N SER A 41 13.17 -2.82 4.30
CA SER A 41 12.31 -3.59 5.18
C SER A 41 12.29 -5.08 4.80
N GLY A 42 12.24 -5.95 5.80
CA GLY A 42 12.05 -7.39 5.60
C GLY A 42 10.71 -7.77 4.96
N TYR A 43 9.75 -6.84 4.96
CA TYR A 43 8.44 -7.01 4.32
C TYR A 43 8.41 -6.56 2.86
N THR A 44 9.47 -5.94 2.36
CA THR A 44 9.55 -5.52 0.95
C THR A 44 9.30 -6.69 0.02
N ALA A 45 8.18 -6.63 -0.68
CA ALA A 45 7.75 -7.64 -1.64
C ALA A 45 8.00 -7.22 -3.09
N ARG A 46 8.00 -5.91 -3.35
CA ARG A 46 8.04 -5.34 -4.70
C ARG A 46 9.12 -4.26 -4.84
N PRO A 47 9.72 -4.12 -6.04
CA PRO A 47 9.71 -5.17 -7.06
C PRO A 47 10.47 -6.42 -6.59
N PRO A 48 10.35 -7.60 -7.25
CA PRO A 48 10.99 -8.84 -6.81
C PRO A 48 12.51 -8.71 -6.58
N GLU A 49 13.18 -7.92 -7.41
CA GLU A 49 14.63 -7.68 -7.35
C GLU A 49 15.04 -6.95 -6.06
N ALA A 50 14.16 -6.14 -5.49
CA ALA A 50 14.44 -5.45 -4.23
C ALA A 50 14.69 -6.42 -3.08
N ARG A 51 14.12 -7.64 -3.13
CA ARG A 51 14.29 -8.67 -2.10
C ARG A 51 15.75 -9.13 -1.93
N LEU A 52 16.59 -8.85 -2.90
CA LEU A 52 18.03 -9.16 -2.86
C LEU A 52 18.81 -8.15 -2.01
N LYS A 53 18.24 -6.97 -1.72
CA LYS A 53 18.88 -5.96 -0.88
C LYS A 53 18.92 -6.41 0.59
N PRO A 54 19.90 -5.90 1.39
CA PRO A 54 20.00 -6.20 2.82
C PRO A 54 18.73 -5.84 3.60
N LYS A 55 18.21 -6.78 4.41
CA LYS A 55 17.03 -6.59 5.24
C LYS A 55 17.45 -6.08 6.62
N VAL A 56 17.11 -4.83 6.92
CA VAL A 56 17.58 -4.11 8.11
C VAL A 56 16.50 -3.82 9.15
N SER A 57 15.21 -3.99 8.77
CA SER A 57 14.07 -3.74 9.65
C SER A 57 12.92 -4.71 9.38
N ALA A 58 11.95 -4.75 10.29
CA ALA A 58 10.55 -5.06 10.02
C ALA A 58 9.76 -3.74 9.97
N PHE A 59 8.40 -3.79 10.02
CA PHE A 59 7.60 -2.56 9.92
C PHE A 59 7.73 -1.67 11.18
N THR A 60 7.50 -2.26 12.38
CA THR A 60 7.53 -1.54 13.67
C THR A 60 8.82 -1.76 14.46
N THR A 61 9.75 -2.56 13.95
CA THR A 61 11.03 -2.85 14.61
C THR A 61 12.19 -2.68 13.64
N ALA A 62 13.32 -2.16 14.13
CA ALA A 62 14.54 -1.97 13.36
C ALA A 62 15.73 -2.63 14.03
N LYS A 63 16.67 -3.12 13.23
CA LYS A 63 17.98 -3.60 13.69
C LYS A 63 18.99 -2.49 13.46
N PHE A 64 19.12 -1.59 14.44
CA PHE A 64 19.96 -0.37 14.32
C PHE A 64 21.40 -0.69 13.91
N GLU A 65 21.99 -1.76 14.46
CA GLU A 65 23.35 -2.20 14.10
C GLU A 65 23.45 -2.54 12.60
N LYS A 66 22.39 -3.16 12.03
CA LYS A 66 22.37 -3.45 10.59
C LYS A 66 22.17 -2.21 9.75
N ILE A 67 21.36 -1.24 10.24
CA ILE A 67 21.19 0.04 9.55
C ILE A 67 22.51 0.80 9.56
N MET A 68 23.16 0.91 10.71
CA MET A 68 24.45 1.60 10.83
C MET A 68 25.56 0.92 10.03
N ALA A 69 25.57 -0.41 9.95
CA ALA A 69 26.58 -1.18 9.21
C ALA A 69 26.54 -0.94 7.69
N VAL A 70 25.41 -0.47 7.14
CA VAL A 70 25.33 -0.09 5.73
C VAL A 70 25.62 1.39 5.50
N ASP A 71 26.04 2.14 6.54
CA ASP A 71 26.46 3.54 6.48
C ASP A 71 25.51 4.43 5.64
N PRO A 72 24.24 4.60 6.05
CA PRO A 72 23.27 5.35 5.27
C PRO A 72 23.47 6.86 5.42
N ASP A 73 23.31 7.58 4.32
CA ASP A 73 23.22 9.05 4.30
C ASP A 73 21.78 9.56 4.35
N LEU A 74 20.79 8.65 4.17
CA LEU A 74 19.37 8.91 4.34
C LEU A 74 18.61 7.64 4.74
N VAL A 75 17.71 7.78 5.72
CA VAL A 75 16.71 6.74 6.05
C VAL A 75 15.30 7.27 5.78
N LEU A 76 14.50 6.49 5.05
CA LEU A 76 13.09 6.79 4.76
C LEU A 76 12.20 5.96 5.68
N THR A 77 11.30 6.63 6.40
CA THR A 77 10.36 6.04 7.36
C THR A 77 8.92 6.42 7.01
N PHE A 78 7.96 5.80 7.69
CA PHE A 78 6.54 6.05 7.47
C PHE A 78 5.80 6.30 8.77
N SER A 79 5.10 7.43 8.84
CA SER A 79 4.13 7.83 9.85
C SER A 79 4.63 7.81 11.32
N ASP A 80 3.70 8.07 12.22
CA ASP A 80 3.83 7.94 13.66
C ASP A 80 4.15 6.51 14.12
N LEU A 81 3.81 5.50 13.32
CA LEU A 81 4.12 4.10 13.61
C LEU A 81 5.62 3.80 13.68
N GLN A 82 6.44 4.58 13.01
CA GLN A 82 7.91 4.48 13.03
C GLN A 82 8.59 5.65 13.76
N ALA A 83 7.83 6.45 14.54
CA ALA A 83 8.36 7.63 15.22
C ALA A 83 9.54 7.31 16.17
N ASP A 84 9.44 6.23 16.93
CA ASP A 84 10.52 5.80 17.84
C ASP A 84 11.76 5.35 17.07
N ILE A 85 11.59 4.67 15.94
CA ILE A 85 12.70 4.29 15.05
C ILE A 85 13.35 5.54 14.48
N ALA A 86 12.58 6.50 13.98
CA ALA A 86 13.08 7.76 13.44
C ALA A 86 13.85 8.55 14.51
N ARG A 87 13.31 8.66 15.73
CA ARG A 87 13.97 9.31 16.88
C ARG A 87 15.34 8.70 17.17
N GLU A 88 15.41 7.37 17.25
CA GLU A 88 16.65 6.67 17.55
C GLU A 88 17.71 6.86 16.44
N LEU A 89 17.30 6.88 15.18
CA LEU A 89 18.19 7.14 14.05
C LEU A 89 18.74 8.58 14.09
N ILE A 90 17.88 9.56 14.41
CA ILE A 90 18.29 10.97 14.56
C ILE A 90 19.32 11.11 15.69
N VAL A 91 19.11 10.45 16.85
CA VAL A 91 20.06 10.43 17.97
C VAL A 91 21.42 9.84 17.56
N ARG A 92 21.43 8.90 16.62
CA ARG A 92 22.66 8.30 16.04
C ARG A 92 23.28 9.13 14.92
N GLY A 93 22.76 10.32 14.64
CA GLY A 93 23.28 11.24 13.63
C GLY A 93 22.90 10.90 12.18
N VAL A 94 21.91 10.03 11.97
CA VAL A 94 21.45 9.65 10.63
C VAL A 94 20.33 10.59 10.16
N PRO A 95 20.42 11.19 8.95
CA PRO A 95 19.32 11.94 8.35
C PRO A 95 18.10 11.07 8.10
N VAL A 96 16.90 11.55 8.48
CA VAL A 96 15.64 10.81 8.35
C VAL A 96 14.59 11.67 7.68
N ILE A 97 13.87 11.10 6.72
CA ILE A 97 12.61 11.66 6.20
C ILE A 97 11.48 10.70 6.56
N ALA A 98 10.50 11.21 7.31
CA ALA A 98 9.29 10.47 7.64
C ALA A 98 8.14 10.94 6.72
N PHE A 99 7.67 10.05 5.87
CA PHE A 99 6.45 10.27 5.07
C PHE A 99 5.20 9.87 5.87
N ASN A 100 4.04 10.45 5.50
CA ASN A 100 2.79 10.18 6.22
C ASN A 100 1.56 10.28 5.30
N GLN A 101 1.70 9.82 4.06
CA GLN A 101 0.65 9.82 3.05
C GLN A 101 -0.51 8.89 3.46
N ARG A 102 -1.73 9.38 3.39
CA ARG A 102 -2.95 8.66 3.78
C ARG A 102 -4.02 8.66 2.69
N SER A 103 -3.81 9.38 1.58
CA SER A 103 -4.73 9.51 0.45
C SER A 103 -4.01 9.29 -0.87
N VAL A 104 -4.76 9.06 -1.93
CA VAL A 104 -4.20 8.92 -3.28
C VAL A 104 -3.41 10.17 -3.70
N PRO A 105 -3.91 11.41 -3.52
CA PRO A 105 -3.12 12.60 -3.79
C PRO A 105 -1.82 12.66 -3.00
N GLU A 106 -1.85 12.36 -1.70
CA GLU A 106 -0.66 12.39 -0.84
C GLU A 106 0.37 11.31 -1.25
N ILE A 107 -0.07 10.15 -1.76
CA ILE A 107 0.84 9.14 -2.33
C ILE A 107 1.58 9.72 -3.55
N LEU A 108 0.87 10.38 -4.45
CA LEU A 108 1.46 11.01 -5.64
C LEU A 108 2.44 12.14 -5.24
N GLU A 109 2.07 12.94 -4.25
CA GLU A 109 2.95 14.00 -3.69
C GLU A 109 4.21 13.42 -3.04
N MET A 110 4.09 12.32 -2.28
CA MET A 110 5.24 11.60 -1.71
C MET A 110 6.20 11.16 -2.82
N MET A 111 5.69 10.59 -3.92
CA MET A 111 6.53 10.13 -5.04
C MET A 111 7.30 11.29 -5.69
N VAL A 112 6.65 12.44 -5.92
CA VAL A 112 7.32 13.64 -6.47
C VAL A 112 8.34 14.20 -5.47
N THR A 113 7.98 14.24 -4.19
CA THR A 113 8.89 14.73 -3.13
C THR A 113 10.14 13.86 -3.05
N LEU A 114 9.97 12.53 -3.06
CA LEU A 114 11.10 11.61 -3.07
C LEU A 114 11.96 11.79 -4.32
N ALA A 115 11.35 11.98 -5.50
CA ALA A 115 12.08 12.25 -6.73
C ALA A 115 12.91 13.56 -6.65
N ARG A 116 12.40 14.61 -5.97
CA ARG A 116 13.16 15.86 -5.71
C ARG A 116 14.36 15.59 -4.82
N VAL A 117 14.16 14.87 -3.73
CA VAL A 117 15.25 14.48 -2.81
C VAL A 117 16.36 13.72 -3.55
N LEU A 118 16.00 12.94 -4.57
CA LEU A 118 16.94 12.16 -5.37
C LEU A 118 17.53 12.93 -6.57
N GLY A 119 17.07 14.16 -6.84
CA GLY A 119 17.52 14.98 -7.98
C GLY A 119 16.94 14.55 -9.32
N CYS A 120 15.83 13.81 -9.35
CA CYS A 120 15.19 13.31 -10.56
C CYS A 120 13.69 13.73 -10.66
N GLU A 121 13.37 14.97 -10.24
CA GLU A 121 11.98 15.49 -10.19
C GLU A 121 11.24 15.35 -11.52
N ALA A 122 11.89 15.65 -12.64
CA ALA A 122 11.25 15.57 -13.95
C ALA A 122 10.70 14.16 -14.24
N LYS A 123 11.49 13.12 -13.96
CA LYS A 123 11.08 11.73 -14.07
C LYS A 123 9.97 11.36 -13.09
N GLY A 124 10.05 11.87 -11.84
CA GLY A 124 8.99 11.68 -10.84
C GLY A 124 7.66 12.24 -11.31
N ARG A 125 7.64 13.45 -11.86
CA ARG A 125 6.43 14.08 -12.43
C ARG A 125 5.88 13.31 -13.62
N GLU A 126 6.74 12.80 -14.51
CA GLU A 126 6.33 11.96 -15.64
C GLU A 126 5.63 10.68 -15.14
N ILE A 127 6.22 9.99 -14.16
CA ILE A 127 5.65 8.76 -13.58
C ILE A 127 4.29 9.07 -12.94
N VAL A 128 4.21 10.11 -12.12
CA VAL A 128 2.97 10.52 -11.47
C VAL A 128 1.90 10.91 -12.49
N GLY A 129 2.27 11.60 -13.57
CA GLY A 129 1.35 11.93 -14.66
C GLY A 129 0.76 10.69 -15.33
N ARG A 130 1.58 9.66 -15.58
CA ARG A 130 1.11 8.37 -16.13
C ARG A 130 0.17 7.65 -15.17
N LEU A 131 0.53 7.56 -13.88
CA LEU A 131 -0.32 6.90 -12.87
C LEU A 131 -1.67 7.61 -12.72
N THR A 132 -1.67 8.94 -12.73
CA THR A 132 -2.90 9.73 -12.68
C THR A 132 -3.79 9.47 -13.90
N ALA A 133 -3.20 9.44 -15.10
CA ALA A 133 -3.93 9.14 -16.34
C ALA A 133 -4.50 7.71 -16.34
N ASP A 134 -3.77 6.74 -15.79
CA ASP A 134 -4.23 5.36 -15.65
C ASP A 134 -5.43 5.24 -14.70
N ILE A 135 -5.37 5.89 -13.54
CA ILE A 135 -6.51 5.94 -12.60
C ILE A 135 -7.71 6.63 -13.25
N GLN A 136 -7.51 7.72 -13.99
CA GLN A 136 -8.59 8.39 -14.71
C GLN A 136 -9.22 7.50 -15.78
N ARG A 137 -8.44 6.72 -16.54
CA ARG A 137 -8.97 5.75 -17.51
C ARG A 137 -9.83 4.69 -16.85
N ILE A 138 -9.39 4.18 -15.69
CA ILE A 138 -10.18 3.23 -14.89
C ILE A 138 -11.49 3.88 -14.44
N ALA A 139 -11.45 5.10 -13.93
CA ALA A 139 -12.64 5.82 -13.48
C ALA A 139 -13.61 6.09 -14.66
N CYS A 140 -13.10 6.42 -15.85
CA CYS A 140 -13.92 6.56 -17.04
C CYS A 140 -14.58 5.24 -17.45
N SER A 141 -13.84 4.13 -17.41
CA SER A 141 -14.39 2.78 -17.67
C SER A 141 -15.49 2.41 -16.68
N ALA A 142 -15.32 2.77 -15.41
CA ALA A 142 -16.32 2.53 -14.37
C ALA A 142 -17.65 3.27 -14.59
N ASN A 143 -17.69 4.34 -15.38
CA ASN A 143 -18.93 5.03 -15.74
C ASN A 143 -19.88 4.20 -16.61
N PHE A 144 -19.38 3.12 -17.22
CA PHE A 144 -20.20 2.19 -17.98
C PHE A 144 -20.82 1.07 -17.12
N PHE A 145 -20.55 1.04 -15.81
CA PHE A 145 -21.20 0.10 -14.91
C PHE A 145 -22.69 0.44 -14.77
N PRO A 146 -23.59 -0.56 -14.79
CA PRO A 146 -25.04 -0.32 -14.67
C PRO A 146 -25.44 0.23 -13.30
N TYR A 147 -24.61 0.03 -12.29
CA TYR A 147 -24.73 0.57 -10.93
C TYR A 147 -23.34 0.56 -10.26
N ARG A 148 -23.21 1.24 -9.13
CA ARG A 148 -22.01 1.18 -8.29
C ARG A 148 -22.20 0.14 -7.19
N PRO A 149 -21.47 -1.00 -7.23
CA PRO A 149 -21.56 -2.00 -6.16
C PRO A 149 -21.12 -1.42 -4.82
N ARG A 150 -21.89 -1.72 -3.77
CA ARG A 150 -21.56 -1.35 -2.40
C ARG A 150 -20.49 -2.28 -1.87
N VAL A 151 -19.34 -1.73 -1.44
CA VAL A 151 -18.12 -2.48 -1.12
C VAL A 151 -17.83 -2.38 0.36
N PHE A 152 -17.75 -3.52 1.04
CA PHE A 152 -17.07 -3.61 2.32
C PHE A 152 -15.61 -4.03 2.06
N PHE A 153 -14.69 -3.12 2.32
CA PHE A 153 -13.27 -3.44 2.32
C PHE A 153 -12.85 -3.85 3.72
N GLU A 154 -12.33 -5.07 3.85
CA GLU A 154 -11.91 -5.66 5.12
C GLU A 154 -10.38 -5.67 5.21
N GLU A 155 -9.82 -4.71 5.95
CA GLU A 155 -8.36 -4.60 6.15
C GLU A 155 -7.85 -5.64 7.15
N TRP A 156 -8.70 -6.00 8.13
CA TRP A 156 -8.36 -7.00 9.15
C TRP A 156 -9.60 -7.68 9.71
N LYS A 157 -9.41 -8.93 10.16
CA LYS A 157 -10.51 -9.82 10.56
C LYS A 157 -10.94 -9.71 12.03
N GLN A 158 -10.00 -9.36 12.94
CA GLN A 158 -10.29 -9.30 14.39
C GLN A 158 -9.23 -8.43 15.11
N PRO A 159 -9.62 -7.25 15.64
CA PRO A 159 -10.96 -6.69 15.43
C PRO A 159 -11.25 -6.51 13.94
N LEU A 160 -12.53 -6.43 13.58
CA LEU A 160 -12.91 -6.19 12.18
C LEU A 160 -12.62 -4.73 11.85
N ILE A 161 -11.76 -4.49 10.85
CA ILE A 161 -11.29 -3.16 10.46
C ILE A 161 -11.72 -2.88 9.03
N SER A 162 -12.39 -1.72 8.82
CA SER A 162 -12.79 -1.25 7.50
C SER A 162 -11.62 -0.65 6.71
N GLY A 163 -11.87 -0.29 5.46
CA GLY A 163 -10.87 0.21 4.53
C GLY A 163 -10.12 1.44 5.00
N ILE A 164 -8.81 1.46 4.73
CA ILE A 164 -7.99 2.65 4.88
C ILE A 164 -8.29 3.64 3.75
N ARG A 165 -8.10 4.93 4.00
CA ARG A 165 -8.57 6.02 3.14
C ARG A 165 -8.19 5.87 1.67
N TRP A 166 -6.93 5.63 1.34
CA TRP A 166 -6.52 5.49 -0.08
C TRP A 166 -7.15 4.26 -0.75
N ALA A 167 -7.39 3.15 -0.01
CA ALA A 167 -8.07 1.98 -0.56
C ALA A 167 -9.52 2.30 -0.90
N GLU A 168 -10.21 3.06 -0.05
CA GLU A 168 -11.58 3.51 -0.32
C GLU A 168 -11.65 4.50 -1.49
N GLU A 169 -10.70 5.45 -1.58
CA GLU A 169 -10.59 6.36 -2.72
C GLU A 169 -10.37 5.59 -4.04
N LEU A 170 -9.56 4.52 -4.00
CA LEU A 170 -9.35 3.65 -5.16
C LEU A 170 -10.56 2.78 -5.49
N ILE A 171 -11.35 2.35 -4.49
CA ILE A 171 -12.65 1.68 -4.71
C ILE A 171 -13.60 2.61 -5.46
N GLU A 172 -13.68 3.89 -5.05
CA GLU A 172 -14.51 4.89 -5.74
C GLU A 172 -14.06 5.11 -7.19
N ALA A 173 -12.73 5.25 -7.40
CA ALA A 173 -12.17 5.36 -8.75
C ALA A 173 -12.43 4.11 -9.60
N ALA A 174 -12.39 2.93 -8.98
CA ALA A 174 -12.66 1.65 -9.64
C ALA A 174 -14.14 1.39 -9.94
N GLY A 175 -15.06 2.25 -9.46
CA GLY A 175 -16.50 2.18 -9.74
C GLY A 175 -17.35 1.61 -8.61
N GLY A 176 -16.80 1.41 -7.41
CA GLY A 176 -17.51 0.96 -6.23
C GLY A 176 -18.00 2.11 -5.34
N GLU A 177 -18.75 1.76 -4.32
CA GLU A 177 -19.22 2.64 -3.26
C GLU A 177 -18.83 2.03 -1.90
N PRO A 178 -17.83 2.59 -1.17
CA PRO A 178 -17.48 2.12 0.17
C PRO A 178 -18.65 2.22 1.14
N VAL A 179 -18.85 1.17 1.97
CA VAL A 179 -20.00 1.16 2.90
C VAL A 179 -19.73 1.90 4.23
N PHE A 180 -18.48 2.32 4.49
CA PHE A 180 -18.10 3.07 5.70
C PHE A 180 -17.34 4.36 5.39
N PRO A 181 -17.86 5.25 4.51
CA PRO A 181 -17.14 6.46 4.09
C PRO A 181 -16.86 7.42 5.26
N GLU A 182 -17.66 7.38 6.33
CA GLU A 182 -17.47 8.19 7.54
C GLU A 182 -16.22 7.80 8.35
N LEU A 183 -15.72 6.57 8.19
CA LEU A 183 -14.50 6.11 8.87
C LEU A 183 -13.22 6.47 8.12
N ARG A 184 -13.32 7.02 6.91
CA ARG A 184 -12.20 7.43 6.04
C ARG A 184 -11.21 8.38 6.72
N GLY A 185 -11.68 9.21 7.66
CA GLY A 185 -10.85 10.11 8.44
C GLY A 185 -10.00 9.44 9.53
N GLY A 186 -10.27 8.18 9.85
CA GLY A 186 -9.56 7.41 10.87
C GLY A 186 -8.12 7.12 10.44
N ARG A 187 -7.15 7.66 11.19
CA ARG A 187 -5.72 7.54 10.86
C ARG A 187 -5.14 6.19 11.25
N LEU A 188 -5.59 5.62 12.35
CA LEU A 188 -5.14 4.35 12.89
C LEU A 188 -6.18 3.25 12.64
N ALA A 189 -5.73 2.01 12.63
CA ALA A 189 -6.59 0.84 12.46
C ALA A 189 -7.75 0.81 13.49
N LYS A 190 -7.46 1.16 14.75
CA LYS A 190 -8.47 1.23 15.83
C LYS A 190 -9.61 2.22 15.56
N ASP A 191 -9.32 3.30 14.83
CA ASP A 191 -10.31 4.36 14.50
C ASP A 191 -11.30 3.88 13.42
N ARG A 192 -11.01 2.76 12.75
CA ARG A 192 -11.79 2.16 11.68
C ARG A 192 -12.36 0.79 12.03
N THR A 193 -12.36 0.47 13.32
CA THR A 193 -12.97 -0.77 13.82
C THR A 193 -14.48 -0.70 13.65
N VAL A 194 -15.07 -1.78 13.13
CA VAL A 194 -16.52 -1.90 12.89
C VAL A 194 -17.09 -3.15 13.54
N GLU A 195 -18.32 -3.05 14.01
CA GLU A 195 -19.05 -4.20 14.53
C GLU A 195 -19.59 -5.04 13.36
N PRO A 196 -19.49 -6.38 13.42
CA PRO A 196 -20.03 -7.25 12.38
C PRO A 196 -21.52 -7.06 12.10
N ALA A 197 -22.30 -6.63 13.10
CA ALA A 197 -23.71 -6.31 12.97
C ALA A 197 -23.94 -5.11 12.03
N LEU A 198 -23.09 -4.10 12.11
CA LEU A 198 -23.19 -2.90 11.28
C LEU A 198 -22.87 -3.21 9.79
N VAL A 199 -21.93 -4.12 9.54
CA VAL A 199 -21.66 -4.60 8.16
C VAL A 199 -22.91 -5.30 7.58
N ARG A 200 -23.60 -6.10 8.40
CA ARG A 200 -24.87 -6.74 7.97
C ARG A 200 -25.97 -5.72 7.66
N GLU A 201 -26.10 -4.71 8.50
CA GLU A 201 -27.09 -3.63 8.31
C GLU A 201 -26.81 -2.87 7.01
N ARG A 202 -25.56 -2.59 6.73
CA ARG A 202 -25.14 -1.92 5.48
C ARG A 202 -25.24 -2.81 4.24
N ASN A 203 -25.33 -4.10 4.41
CA ASN A 203 -25.57 -5.10 3.36
C ASN A 203 -24.76 -4.85 2.07
N PRO A 204 -23.41 -5.01 2.09
CA PRO A 204 -22.58 -4.80 0.91
C PRO A 204 -22.88 -5.81 -0.21
N ASP A 205 -22.72 -5.37 -1.47
CA ASP A 205 -22.79 -6.24 -2.66
C ASP A 205 -21.51 -7.06 -2.84
N VAL A 206 -20.39 -6.54 -2.32
CA VAL A 206 -19.04 -7.13 -2.44
C VAL A 206 -18.30 -7.00 -1.13
N VAL A 207 -17.63 -8.07 -0.72
CA VAL A 207 -16.59 -8.03 0.32
C VAL A 207 -15.23 -8.21 -0.35
N ILE A 208 -14.34 -7.22 -0.18
CA ILE A 208 -12.95 -7.30 -0.62
C ILE A 208 -12.09 -7.31 0.64
N ALA A 209 -11.39 -8.41 0.88
CA ALA A 209 -10.54 -8.56 2.03
C ALA A 209 -9.06 -8.47 1.65
N SER A 210 -8.28 -7.81 2.51
CA SER A 210 -6.83 -7.64 2.34
C SER A 210 -6.17 -7.65 3.71
N TRP A 211 -5.79 -8.83 4.18
CA TRP A 211 -5.19 -8.96 5.51
C TRP A 211 -3.67 -8.82 5.43
N CYS A 212 -3.12 -7.93 6.23
CA CYS A 212 -1.68 -7.65 6.21
C CYS A 212 -0.86 -8.90 6.53
N GLY A 213 -0.01 -9.31 5.57
CA GLY A 213 0.88 -10.46 5.72
C GLY A 213 0.20 -11.84 5.79
N MET A 214 -1.11 -11.92 5.62
CA MET A 214 -1.87 -13.18 5.71
C MET A 214 -2.73 -13.41 4.47
N LYS A 215 -2.88 -14.70 4.11
CA LYS A 215 -3.88 -15.11 3.11
C LYS A 215 -5.28 -14.99 3.69
N VAL A 216 -6.21 -14.46 2.91
CA VAL A 216 -7.62 -14.35 3.30
C VAL A 216 -8.28 -15.73 3.31
N ASN A 217 -8.90 -16.07 4.44
CA ASN A 217 -9.76 -17.23 4.51
C ASN A 217 -11.20 -16.80 4.18
N LYS A 218 -11.61 -16.93 2.90
CA LYS A 218 -12.96 -16.56 2.42
C LYS A 218 -14.06 -17.33 3.15
N GLU A 219 -13.81 -18.59 3.54
CA GLU A 219 -14.79 -19.39 4.30
C GLU A 219 -15.03 -18.83 5.70
N SER A 220 -13.97 -18.31 6.36
CA SER A 220 -14.14 -17.69 7.67
C SER A 220 -14.97 -16.40 7.59
N ILE A 221 -14.94 -15.69 6.46
CA ILE A 221 -15.80 -14.52 6.23
C ILE A 221 -17.25 -14.98 5.97
N ARG A 222 -17.43 -15.98 5.11
CA ARG A 222 -18.75 -16.54 4.76
C ARG A 222 -19.50 -17.08 5.97
N ASN A 223 -18.78 -17.74 6.88
CA ASN A 223 -19.36 -18.44 8.03
C ASN A 223 -19.47 -17.56 9.30
N ARG A 224 -19.29 -16.24 9.19
CA ARG A 224 -19.52 -15.34 10.32
C ARG A 224 -21.01 -15.34 10.72
N PRO A 225 -21.32 -15.32 12.01
CA PRO A 225 -22.70 -15.35 12.49
C PRO A 225 -23.59 -14.26 11.85
N GLY A 226 -24.64 -14.67 11.17
CA GLY A 226 -25.62 -13.79 10.52
C GLY A 226 -25.15 -13.13 9.23
N TRP A 227 -23.97 -13.48 8.68
CA TRP A 227 -23.48 -12.95 7.40
C TRP A 227 -24.08 -13.70 6.20
N ASP A 228 -24.71 -14.85 6.42
CA ASP A 228 -25.50 -15.59 5.43
C ASP A 228 -26.60 -14.75 4.74
N ARG A 229 -27.01 -13.64 5.38
CA ARG A 229 -28.01 -12.69 4.87
C ARG A 229 -27.41 -11.54 4.05
N ILE A 230 -26.09 -11.37 4.06
CA ILE A 230 -25.41 -10.30 3.30
C ILE A 230 -25.40 -10.67 1.81
N THR A 231 -25.78 -9.74 0.95
CA THR A 231 -25.83 -9.91 -0.51
C THR A 231 -24.50 -10.44 -1.06
N ALA A 232 -23.37 -9.91 -0.63
CA ALA A 232 -22.03 -10.37 -1.02
C ALA A 232 -21.80 -11.85 -0.70
N VAL A 233 -22.27 -12.32 0.46
CA VAL A 233 -22.12 -13.72 0.88
C VAL A 233 -23.04 -14.64 0.07
N GLN A 234 -24.31 -14.24 -0.11
CA GLN A 234 -25.31 -15.01 -0.87
C GLN A 234 -24.89 -15.21 -2.33
N LYS A 235 -24.31 -14.16 -2.95
CA LYS A 235 -23.84 -14.18 -4.34
C LYS A 235 -22.42 -14.71 -4.51
N GLY A 236 -21.71 -15.01 -3.41
CA GLY A 236 -20.32 -15.47 -3.45
C GLY A 236 -19.30 -14.37 -3.83
N HIS A 237 -19.69 -13.10 -3.72
CA HIS A 237 -18.85 -11.95 -4.04
C HIS A 237 -17.87 -11.61 -2.89
N ILE A 238 -17.01 -12.57 -2.54
CA ILE A 238 -15.97 -12.44 -1.54
C ILE A 238 -14.63 -12.60 -2.25
N TYR A 239 -13.85 -11.54 -2.30
CA TYR A 239 -12.58 -11.48 -3.02
C TYR A 239 -11.41 -11.15 -2.10
N GLU A 240 -10.22 -11.56 -2.51
CA GLU A 240 -8.96 -11.17 -1.87
C GLU A 240 -8.15 -10.29 -2.83
N ILE A 241 -7.63 -9.18 -2.30
CA ILE A 241 -6.51 -8.48 -2.90
C ILE A 241 -5.35 -8.58 -1.91
N LYS A 242 -4.19 -9.08 -2.34
CA LYS A 242 -3.04 -9.20 -1.44
C LYS A 242 -2.63 -7.83 -0.90
N SER A 243 -2.28 -7.77 0.39
CA SER A 243 -1.89 -6.53 1.08
C SER A 243 -0.74 -5.79 0.38
N THR A 244 0.17 -6.52 -0.26
CA THR A 244 1.28 -5.96 -1.04
C THR A 244 0.84 -5.15 -2.27
N TYR A 245 -0.42 -5.23 -2.69
CA TYR A 245 -0.95 -4.48 -3.82
C TYR A 245 -1.86 -3.32 -3.42
N ILE A 246 -2.44 -3.33 -2.20
CA ILE A 246 -3.47 -2.33 -1.85
C ILE A 246 -3.25 -1.66 -0.51
N LEU A 247 -2.59 -2.31 0.45
CA LEU A 247 -2.35 -1.74 1.78
C LEU A 247 -1.05 -0.95 1.89
N GLN A 248 -0.21 -0.93 0.85
CA GLN A 248 0.98 -0.10 0.80
C GLN A 248 0.60 1.25 0.15
N PRO A 249 0.81 2.39 0.85
CA PRO A 249 0.46 3.71 0.30
C PRO A 249 1.51 4.18 -0.72
N GLY A 250 1.56 3.50 -1.86
CA GLY A 250 2.58 3.69 -2.88
C GLY A 250 2.17 3.19 -4.26
N PRO A 251 3.14 3.01 -5.17
CA PRO A 251 2.88 2.68 -6.57
C PRO A 251 2.02 1.44 -6.80
N ALA A 252 2.20 0.38 -5.99
CA ALA A 252 1.45 -0.86 -6.14
C ALA A 252 -0.06 -0.65 -6.03
N ALA A 253 -0.50 0.20 -5.09
CA ALA A 253 -1.92 0.51 -4.90
C ALA A 253 -2.50 1.27 -6.11
N LEU A 254 -1.70 2.18 -6.69
CA LEU A 254 -2.07 3.02 -7.83
C LEU A 254 -2.01 2.29 -9.18
N THR A 255 -1.46 1.08 -9.21
CA THR A 255 -1.32 0.25 -10.41
C THR A 255 -2.15 -1.02 -10.29
N GLU A 256 -1.54 -2.10 -9.82
CA GLU A 256 -2.18 -3.41 -9.69
C GLU A 256 -3.36 -3.40 -8.72
N GLY A 257 -3.26 -2.65 -7.61
CA GLY A 257 -4.34 -2.56 -6.62
C GLY A 257 -5.64 -2.03 -7.23
N VAL A 258 -5.59 -0.87 -7.88
CA VAL A 258 -6.78 -0.26 -8.50
C VAL A 258 -7.31 -1.07 -9.67
N ARG A 259 -6.43 -1.73 -10.46
CA ARG A 259 -6.84 -2.61 -11.57
C ARG A 259 -7.59 -3.84 -11.07
N GLN A 260 -7.09 -4.47 -9.99
CA GLN A 260 -7.79 -5.61 -9.37
C GLN A 260 -9.14 -5.18 -8.78
N LEU A 261 -9.22 -4.01 -8.13
CA LEU A 261 -10.49 -3.45 -7.67
C LEU A 261 -11.48 -3.32 -8.85
N HIS A 262 -11.06 -2.67 -9.93
CA HIS A 262 -11.91 -2.47 -11.11
C HIS A 262 -12.35 -3.79 -11.74
N ALA A 263 -11.45 -4.77 -11.89
CA ALA A 263 -11.76 -6.07 -12.46
C ALA A 263 -12.78 -6.85 -11.61
N ILE A 264 -12.66 -6.77 -10.27
CA ILE A 264 -13.63 -7.38 -9.35
C ILE A 264 -15.00 -6.71 -9.52
N LEU A 265 -15.06 -5.38 -9.53
CA LEU A 265 -16.31 -4.63 -9.62
C LEU A 265 -16.97 -4.80 -11.00
N ALA A 266 -16.20 -4.80 -12.07
CA ALA A 266 -16.69 -5.10 -13.42
C ALA A 266 -17.33 -6.50 -13.49
N ARG A 267 -16.68 -7.51 -12.90
CA ARG A 267 -17.21 -8.88 -12.80
C ARG A 267 -18.54 -8.92 -12.06
N VAL A 268 -18.64 -8.20 -10.94
CA VAL A 268 -19.89 -8.10 -10.15
C VAL A 268 -21.01 -7.44 -10.94
N CYS A 269 -20.69 -6.44 -11.75
CA CYS A 269 -21.61 -5.74 -12.65
C CYS A 269 -21.93 -6.53 -13.94
N GLY A 270 -21.25 -7.63 -14.23
CA GLY A 270 -21.39 -8.37 -15.49
C GLY A 270 -20.82 -7.63 -16.71
N VAL A 271 -19.87 -6.72 -16.50
CA VAL A 271 -19.24 -5.89 -17.55
C VAL A 271 -17.84 -6.43 -17.86
N PRO A 272 -17.46 -6.55 -19.14
CA PRO A 272 -16.09 -6.94 -19.52
C PRO A 272 -15.09 -5.83 -19.13
N VAL A 273 -13.91 -6.26 -18.68
CA VAL A 273 -12.78 -5.32 -18.42
C VAL A 273 -12.02 -5.09 -19.72
N GLN A 274 -11.75 -3.84 -20.05
CA GLN A 274 -10.92 -3.47 -21.21
C GLN A 274 -9.51 -4.02 -21.05
N PRO A 275 -8.87 -4.55 -22.14
CA PRO A 275 -7.56 -5.21 -22.04
C PRO A 275 -6.46 -4.34 -21.41
N GLU A 276 -6.43 -3.05 -21.71
CA GLU A 276 -5.44 -2.09 -21.24
C GLU A 276 -5.53 -1.75 -19.74
N ILE A 277 -6.64 -2.12 -19.09
CA ILE A 277 -6.86 -1.92 -17.65
C ILE A 277 -6.99 -3.24 -16.90
N GLN A 278 -6.77 -4.38 -17.56
CA GLN A 278 -6.72 -5.66 -16.84
C GLN A 278 -5.51 -5.70 -15.89
N PRO A 279 -5.64 -6.39 -14.73
CA PRO A 279 -4.50 -6.73 -13.89
C PRO A 279 -3.47 -7.53 -14.67
N SER A 280 -2.19 -7.46 -14.27
CA SER A 280 -1.17 -8.32 -14.86
C SER A 280 -1.46 -9.81 -14.53
N GLU A 281 -1.10 -10.73 -15.42
CA GLU A 281 -1.32 -12.17 -15.24
C GLU A 281 -0.66 -12.71 -13.95
N ALA A 282 0.42 -12.05 -13.48
CA ALA A 282 1.10 -12.40 -12.23
C ALA A 282 0.22 -12.18 -10.98
N CYS A 283 -0.92 -11.52 -11.11
CA CYS A 283 -1.81 -11.12 -10.03
C CYS A 283 -3.10 -11.93 -9.94
N ASP A 284 -3.25 -13.01 -10.71
CA ASP A 284 -4.43 -13.89 -10.58
C ASP A 284 -4.43 -14.50 -9.17
N PRO A 285 -5.44 -14.18 -8.34
CA PRO A 285 -5.50 -14.64 -6.95
C PRO A 285 -5.65 -16.17 -6.83
N ASP A 286 -6.04 -16.87 -7.91
CA ASP A 286 -6.21 -18.32 -7.91
C ASP A 286 -4.96 -19.09 -8.38
N LEU A 287 -3.93 -18.42 -8.94
CA LEU A 287 -2.72 -19.04 -9.51
C LEU A 287 -1.56 -19.24 -8.53
N HIS A 288 -1.55 -18.65 -7.34
CA HIS A 288 -0.43 -18.76 -6.42
C HIS A 288 -0.64 -19.81 -5.32
N LYS A 289 -0.17 -21.03 -5.58
CA LYS A 289 0.21 -22.01 -4.55
C LYS A 289 1.40 -21.45 -3.74
N SER A 290 1.13 -21.18 -2.46
CA SER A 290 2.02 -21.17 -1.28
C SER A 290 3.49 -20.76 -1.43
N SER A 291 3.82 -19.58 -0.95
CA SER A 291 5.06 -19.34 -0.21
C SER A 291 4.70 -19.08 1.26
N PRO A 292 5.39 -19.65 2.26
CA PRO A 292 5.03 -19.48 3.66
C PRO A 292 5.31 -18.02 4.09
N GLY A 293 4.26 -17.25 4.25
CA GLY A 293 4.30 -15.91 4.84
C GLY A 293 4.59 -16.03 6.33
N ARG A 294 5.60 -15.31 6.80
CA ARG A 294 5.87 -15.14 8.23
C ARG A 294 4.73 -14.35 8.84
N GLN A 295 3.99 -14.96 9.77
CA GLN A 295 2.92 -14.30 10.52
C GLN A 295 3.45 -13.11 11.32
N MET A 296 2.79 -11.96 11.24
CA MET A 296 2.99 -10.86 12.15
C MET A 296 2.47 -11.26 13.54
N SER A 297 3.19 -10.87 14.60
CA SER A 297 2.73 -11.12 15.97
C SER A 297 1.50 -10.26 16.30
N THR A 298 0.68 -10.76 17.22
CA THR A 298 -0.51 -10.05 17.73
C THR A 298 -0.18 -8.72 18.41
N GLU A 299 1.07 -8.50 18.81
CA GLU A 299 1.54 -7.24 19.40
C GLU A 299 1.80 -6.16 18.32
N GLU A 300 2.18 -6.55 17.10
CA GLU A 300 2.37 -5.61 15.98
C GLU A 300 1.05 -5.04 15.42
N LEU A 301 -0.10 -5.60 15.86
CA LEU A 301 -1.44 -5.22 15.41
C LEU A 301 -2.20 -4.34 16.41
N LYS A 302 -1.63 -4.06 17.59
CA LYS A 302 -2.23 -3.19 18.62
C LYS A 302 -2.03 -1.69 18.38
N ILE A 303 -1.62 -1.30 17.17
CA ILE A 303 -1.31 0.09 16.80
C ILE A 303 -2.43 0.67 15.94
#